data_c3d9326d5b66ceb100fd3ae143796303
#
_entry.id   c3d9326d5b66ceb100fd3ae143796303
#
_cell.length_a   1.000
_cell.length_b   1.000
_cell.length_c   1.000
_cell.angle_alpha   90.00
_cell.angle_beta   90.00
_cell.angle_gamma   90.00
#
_symmetry.space_group_name_H-M   'P 1'
#
loop_
_entity.id
_entity.type
_entity.pdbx_description
1 polymer ?
#
loop_
_entity_poly.entity_id
_entity_poly.type
_entity_poly.pdbx_seq_one_letter_code
_entity_poly.pdbx_strand_id
1 'polypeptide(L)'
;LLSSKGEILTGRNIDSESIVKLNNNGYYISFESNNRVMYHKTLEAPGEFIPKHTDFDKFLFNDGIEALAIKESGELYALPELPPKGKEYHPIYRFNNNEWSIIDEIKIDQDYKVVDAEMIDDENLITLERKFSFYDGFKIRLRRIIFEKNNVQSSEVLLESLPWEYYNFEGLGKWKDSNGNIYLTLVSDNQFSPLLKTEVKEFILNK
;
A
#
# COMPACT_ATOMS: atom_id res chain seq x y z
N LEU A 1 13.86 8.18 9.66
CA LEU A 1 14.50 7.60 8.48
C LEU A 1 15.67 8.48 8.02
N LEU A 2 16.66 7.86 7.40
CA LEU A 2 17.85 8.54 6.89
C LEU A 2 17.87 8.56 5.36
N SER A 3 18.40 9.65 4.80
CA SER A 3 18.67 9.78 3.38
C SER A 3 19.79 8.82 2.93
N SER A 4 20.04 8.72 1.62
CA SER A 4 21.16 7.95 1.08
C SER A 4 22.55 8.48 1.50
N LYS A 5 22.62 9.68 2.07
CA LYS A 5 23.83 10.25 2.65
C LYS A 5 23.94 10.08 4.17
N GLY A 6 22.99 9.39 4.80
CA GLY A 6 22.92 9.21 6.25
C GLY A 6 22.42 10.44 7.02
N GLU A 7 21.81 11.41 6.35
CA GLU A 7 21.22 12.60 6.97
C GLU A 7 19.76 12.33 7.34
N ILE A 8 19.25 12.93 8.40
CA ILE A 8 17.83 12.85 8.75
C ILE A 8 17.01 13.47 7.62
N LEU A 9 16.01 12.71 7.15
CA LEU A 9 15.07 13.22 6.16
C LEU A 9 14.27 14.40 6.75
N THR A 10 14.05 15.43 5.96
CA THR A 10 13.34 16.64 6.38
C THR A 10 12.40 17.16 5.28
N GLY A 11 11.43 17.97 5.67
CA GLY A 11 10.47 18.59 4.74
C GLY A 11 9.71 17.55 3.95
N ARG A 12 9.57 17.75 2.66
CA ARG A 12 8.83 16.86 1.76
C ARG A 12 9.45 15.48 1.53
N ASN A 13 10.63 15.22 2.06
CA ASN A 13 11.31 13.94 1.88
C ASN A 13 10.98 12.91 2.98
N ILE A 14 10.27 13.31 4.04
CA ILE A 14 9.88 12.42 5.15
C ILE A 14 8.52 11.77 4.96
N ASP A 15 7.81 12.13 3.93
CA ASP A 15 6.43 11.71 3.64
C ASP A 15 6.41 10.25 3.20
N SER A 16 6.52 9.36 4.20
CA SER A 16 6.54 7.91 3.98
C SER A 16 5.14 7.34 4.12
N GLU A 17 4.73 6.53 3.14
CA GLU A 17 3.36 6.04 3.01
C GLU A 17 3.25 4.57 3.39
N SER A 18 4.06 3.72 2.79
CA SER A 18 3.99 2.28 3.06
C SER A 18 5.36 1.68 3.33
N ILE A 19 5.38 0.59 4.10
CA ILE A 19 6.59 -0.16 4.46
C ILE A 19 6.35 -1.65 4.33
N VAL A 20 7.27 -2.35 3.67
CA VAL A 20 7.29 -3.81 3.63
C VAL A 20 8.65 -4.36 4.06
N LYS A 21 8.62 -5.47 4.78
CA LYS A 21 9.82 -6.15 5.27
C LYS A 21 10.21 -7.29 4.36
N LEU A 22 11.49 -7.35 3.99
CA LEU A 22 12.05 -8.50 3.26
C LEU A 22 12.38 -9.65 4.21
N ASN A 23 12.28 -10.89 3.70
CA ASN A 23 12.59 -12.10 4.47
C ASN A 23 14.06 -12.17 4.91
N ASN A 24 14.98 -11.60 4.13
CA ASN A 24 16.44 -11.63 4.38
C ASN A 24 16.98 -10.41 5.13
N ASN A 25 16.14 -9.72 5.86
CA ASN A 25 16.35 -8.44 6.51
C ASN A 25 16.44 -7.26 5.51
N GLY A 26 15.83 -6.16 5.89
CA GLY A 26 15.70 -4.95 5.11
C GLY A 26 14.23 -4.61 4.88
N TYR A 27 14.03 -3.40 4.39
CA TYR A 27 12.72 -2.81 4.22
C TYR A 27 12.67 -2.05 2.90
N TYR A 28 11.57 -2.13 2.20
CA TYR A 28 11.21 -1.12 1.19
C TYR A 28 10.21 -0.16 1.81
N ILE A 29 10.43 1.12 1.55
CA ILE A 29 9.57 2.20 2.04
C ILE A 29 9.23 3.09 0.84
N SER A 30 7.93 3.33 0.63
CA SER A 30 7.47 4.31 -0.35
C SER A 30 7.41 5.70 0.27
N PHE A 31 7.55 6.70 -0.58
CA PHE A 31 7.49 8.11 -0.19
C PHE A 31 6.71 8.89 -1.23
N GLU A 32 5.84 9.75 -0.75
CA GLU A 32 5.11 10.73 -1.53
C GLU A 32 5.90 12.02 -1.77
N SER A 33 5.30 13.03 -2.36
CA SER A 33 5.87 14.33 -2.70
C SER A 33 7.08 14.29 -3.69
N ASN A 34 7.94 13.33 -3.57
CA ASN A 34 8.99 12.93 -4.50
C ASN A 34 8.91 11.43 -4.68
N ASN A 35 7.88 11.00 -5.41
CA ASN A 35 7.47 9.62 -5.57
C ASN A 35 8.63 8.69 -5.83
N ARG A 36 8.96 7.88 -4.85
CA ARG A 36 10.09 6.94 -4.86
C ARG A 36 9.87 5.81 -3.89
N VAL A 37 10.56 4.73 -4.14
CA VAL A 37 10.74 3.64 -3.16
C VAL A 37 12.21 3.56 -2.81
N MET A 38 12.52 3.41 -1.52
CA MET A 38 13.88 3.27 -1.04
C MET A 38 14.03 1.94 -0.30
N TYR A 39 15.21 1.33 -0.44
CA TYR A 39 15.62 0.18 0.36
C TYR A 39 16.36 0.67 1.61
N HIS A 40 16.03 0.11 2.76
CA HIS A 40 16.74 0.30 4.02
C HIS A 40 17.16 -1.04 4.60
N LYS A 41 18.44 -1.22 4.89
CA LYS A 41 18.93 -2.46 5.51
C LYS A 41 18.38 -2.64 6.94
N THR A 42 18.26 -1.55 7.68
CA THR A 42 17.52 -1.42 8.95
C THR A 42 16.81 -0.07 8.94
N LEU A 43 15.85 0.16 9.83
CA LEU A 43 15.14 1.45 9.88
C LEU A 43 16.03 2.64 10.25
N GLU A 44 17.18 2.38 10.89
CA GLU A 44 18.18 3.38 11.25
C GLU A 44 19.30 3.52 10.20
N ALA A 45 19.38 2.61 9.24
CA ALA A 45 20.38 2.68 8.18
C ALA A 45 20.03 3.76 7.13
N PRO A 46 21.04 4.33 6.44
CA PRO A 46 20.80 5.14 5.26
C PRO A 46 19.96 4.40 4.23
N GLY A 47 19.02 5.11 3.63
CA GLY A 47 18.20 4.56 2.55
C GLY A 47 18.97 4.51 1.23
N GLU A 48 18.78 3.46 0.47
CA GLU A 48 19.33 3.29 -0.87
C GLU A 48 18.23 3.50 -1.90
N PHE A 49 18.49 4.31 -2.94
CA PHE A 49 17.56 4.47 -4.04
C PHE A 49 17.50 3.20 -4.87
N ILE A 50 16.28 2.72 -5.12
CA ILE A 50 16.05 1.75 -6.19
C ILE A 50 15.62 2.50 -7.47
N PRO A 51 15.77 1.91 -8.68
CA PRO A 51 15.28 2.53 -9.91
C PRO A 51 13.83 3.00 -9.78
N LYS A 52 13.47 4.09 -10.45
CA LYS A 52 12.09 4.59 -10.53
C LYS A 52 11.44 4.11 -11.83
N HIS A 53 10.15 3.79 -11.77
CA HIS A 53 9.34 3.70 -12.99
C HIS A 53 9.06 5.11 -13.53
N THR A 54 8.97 5.26 -14.84
CA THR A 54 8.75 6.57 -15.49
C THR A 54 7.42 7.23 -15.13
N ASP A 55 6.44 6.44 -14.70
CA ASP A 55 5.15 6.97 -14.25
C ASP A 55 5.21 7.62 -12.87
N PHE A 56 6.19 7.28 -12.03
CA PHE A 56 6.31 7.85 -10.68
C PHE A 56 6.51 9.37 -10.71
N ASP A 57 7.10 9.89 -11.78
CA ASP A 57 7.24 11.34 -11.98
C ASP A 57 5.95 12.01 -12.54
N LYS A 58 4.94 11.21 -12.90
CA LYS A 58 3.65 11.70 -13.44
C LYS A 58 2.53 11.75 -12.38
N PHE A 59 2.75 11.16 -11.21
CA PHE A 59 1.78 11.27 -10.12
C PHE A 59 1.68 12.72 -9.65
N LEU A 60 0.48 13.11 -9.28
CA LEU A 60 0.27 14.40 -8.65
C LEU A 60 0.92 14.42 -7.26
N PHE A 61 1.07 15.60 -6.71
CA PHE A 61 1.84 15.83 -5.48
C PHE A 61 1.41 14.96 -4.29
N ASN A 62 0.12 14.62 -4.17
CA ASN A 62 -0.46 13.82 -3.09
C ASN A 62 -1.21 12.60 -3.64
N ASP A 63 -0.74 11.98 -4.69
CA ASP A 63 -1.38 10.81 -5.30
C ASP A 63 -0.31 9.74 -5.63
N GLY A 64 0.69 9.62 -4.77
CA GLY A 64 1.87 8.79 -4.98
C GLY A 64 1.67 7.29 -4.82
N ILE A 65 2.79 6.59 -4.54
CA ILE A 65 2.79 5.17 -4.21
C ILE A 65 2.42 5.01 -2.74
N GLU A 66 1.14 4.76 -2.48
CA GLU A 66 0.60 4.58 -1.14
C GLU A 66 0.73 3.13 -0.64
N ALA A 67 0.67 2.16 -1.54
CA ALA A 67 0.61 0.77 -1.18
C ALA A 67 1.83 0.01 -1.70
N LEU A 68 2.50 -0.70 -0.79
CA LEU A 68 3.52 -1.69 -1.09
C LEU A 68 3.09 -3.06 -0.59
N ALA A 69 3.41 -4.10 -1.35
CA ALA A 69 3.25 -5.48 -0.93
C ALA A 69 4.42 -6.31 -1.44
N ILE A 70 4.79 -7.37 -0.72
CA ILE A 70 5.94 -8.19 -1.10
C ILE A 70 5.61 -9.68 -1.03
N LYS A 71 6.01 -10.43 -2.06
CA LYS A 71 5.96 -11.89 -2.05
C LYS A 71 7.08 -12.48 -1.22
N GLU A 72 6.93 -13.71 -0.79
CA GLU A 72 8.02 -14.46 -0.11
C GLU A 72 9.26 -14.60 -0.99
N SER A 73 9.09 -14.61 -2.32
CA SER A 73 10.18 -14.60 -3.30
C SER A 73 11.02 -13.32 -3.32
N GLY A 74 10.51 -12.22 -2.71
CA GLY A 74 11.14 -10.90 -2.71
C GLY A 74 10.67 -9.99 -3.84
N GLU A 75 9.73 -10.41 -4.68
CA GLU A 75 9.12 -9.53 -5.68
C GLU A 75 8.26 -8.48 -4.98
N LEU A 76 8.57 -7.21 -5.23
CA LEU A 76 7.84 -6.08 -4.65
C LEU A 76 6.74 -5.62 -5.61
N TYR A 77 5.57 -5.36 -5.04
CA TYR A 77 4.42 -4.80 -5.73
C TYR A 77 4.15 -3.41 -5.19
N ALA A 78 3.70 -2.51 -6.06
CA ALA A 78 3.33 -1.15 -5.69
C ALA A 78 2.06 -0.73 -6.43
N LEU A 79 1.18 -0.03 -5.70
CA LEU A 79 -0.03 0.57 -6.27
C LEU A 79 -0.06 2.05 -5.88
N PRO A 80 -0.46 2.94 -6.80
CA PRO A 80 -0.68 4.35 -6.49
C PRO A 80 -2.02 4.55 -5.79
N GLU A 81 -2.14 5.62 -5.02
CA GLU A 81 -3.40 6.05 -4.40
C GLU A 81 -4.48 6.27 -5.47
N LEU A 82 -4.10 6.96 -6.54
CA LEU A 82 -4.94 7.21 -7.72
C LEU A 82 -4.22 6.80 -9.01
N PRO A 83 -4.96 6.53 -10.09
CA PRO A 83 -4.34 6.28 -11.39
C PRO A 83 -3.49 7.46 -11.85
N PRO A 84 -2.40 7.24 -12.60
CA PRO A 84 -1.65 8.32 -13.23
C PRO A 84 -2.57 9.23 -14.06
N LYS A 85 -2.25 10.51 -14.11
CA LYS A 85 -3.06 11.51 -14.83
C LYS A 85 -3.46 11.03 -16.24
N GLY A 86 -4.76 11.01 -16.49
CA GLY A 86 -5.35 10.60 -17.77
C GLY A 86 -5.57 9.10 -17.92
N LYS A 87 -5.33 8.33 -16.88
CA LYS A 87 -5.68 6.91 -16.77
C LYS A 87 -6.95 6.72 -15.95
N GLU A 88 -7.73 5.67 -16.26
CA GLU A 88 -8.92 5.27 -15.49
C GLU A 88 -8.66 4.06 -14.61
N TYR A 89 -7.56 3.37 -14.85
CA TYR A 89 -7.18 2.13 -14.17
C TYR A 89 -5.93 2.35 -13.33
N HIS A 90 -5.90 1.73 -12.15
CA HIS A 90 -4.73 1.69 -11.27
C HIS A 90 -3.74 0.66 -11.82
N PRO A 91 -2.54 1.07 -12.23
CA PRO A 91 -1.51 0.12 -12.62
C PRO A 91 -0.99 -0.64 -11.40
N ILE A 92 -0.74 -1.92 -11.56
CA ILE A 92 -0.01 -2.73 -10.60
C ILE A 92 1.43 -2.80 -11.07
N TYR A 93 2.31 -2.12 -10.35
CA TYR A 93 3.73 -2.16 -10.60
C TYR A 93 4.36 -3.35 -9.89
N ARG A 94 5.31 -4.00 -10.55
CA ARG A 94 6.15 -5.05 -9.98
C ARG A 94 7.61 -4.68 -10.14
N PHE A 95 8.37 -4.75 -9.04
CA PHE A 95 9.81 -4.60 -9.04
C PHE A 95 10.46 -5.97 -8.85
N ASN A 96 11.21 -6.37 -9.85
CA ASN A 96 11.97 -7.61 -9.86
C ASN A 96 13.23 -7.43 -10.71
N ASN A 97 14.34 -8.11 -10.35
CA ASN A 97 15.61 -8.00 -11.06
C ASN A 97 16.08 -6.55 -11.29
N ASN A 98 15.87 -5.70 -10.30
CA ASN A 98 16.24 -4.27 -10.31
C ASN A 98 15.51 -3.44 -11.38
N GLU A 99 14.32 -3.85 -11.80
CA GLU A 99 13.50 -3.16 -12.80
C GLU A 99 12.02 -3.18 -12.41
N TRP A 100 11.33 -2.05 -12.67
CA TRP A 100 9.88 -1.95 -12.55
C TRP A 100 9.19 -2.29 -13.87
N SER A 101 8.10 -3.01 -13.78
CA SER A 101 7.17 -3.28 -14.89
C SER A 101 5.74 -3.13 -14.44
N ILE A 102 4.85 -2.66 -15.31
CA ILE A 102 3.41 -2.78 -15.10
C ILE A 102 3.03 -4.19 -15.52
N ILE A 103 2.46 -4.95 -14.60
CA ILE A 103 2.04 -6.33 -14.87
C ILE A 103 0.56 -6.41 -15.26
N ASP A 104 -0.25 -5.49 -14.74
CA ASP A 104 -1.67 -5.39 -15.06
C ASP A 104 -2.22 -4.04 -14.59
N GLU A 105 -3.49 -3.78 -14.89
CA GLU A 105 -4.23 -2.60 -14.45
C GLU A 105 -5.59 -3.03 -13.88
N ILE A 106 -5.99 -2.46 -12.73
CA ILE A 106 -7.29 -2.75 -12.11
C ILE A 106 -8.17 -1.52 -12.09
N LYS A 107 -9.48 -1.72 -12.22
CA LYS A 107 -10.46 -0.68 -12.05
C LYS A 107 -10.90 -0.63 -10.58
N ILE A 108 -10.65 0.50 -9.94
CA ILE A 108 -11.18 0.83 -8.63
C ILE A 108 -12.23 1.91 -8.82
N ASP A 109 -13.46 1.61 -8.43
CA ASP A 109 -14.63 2.42 -8.74
C ASP A 109 -15.06 3.28 -7.54
N GLN A 110 -15.95 4.23 -7.81
CA GLN A 110 -16.69 4.99 -6.80
C GLN A 110 -15.85 5.84 -5.85
N ASP A 111 -14.83 6.52 -6.38
CA ASP A 111 -13.97 7.44 -5.62
C ASP A 111 -13.19 6.77 -4.46
N TYR A 112 -13.05 5.45 -4.49
CA TYR A 112 -12.13 4.77 -3.59
C TYR A 112 -10.68 4.98 -4.06
N LYS A 113 -9.80 5.18 -3.09
CA LYS A 113 -8.37 5.32 -3.24
C LYS A 113 -7.68 4.13 -2.59
N VAL A 114 -6.63 3.61 -3.19
CA VAL A 114 -5.79 2.58 -2.56
C VAL A 114 -4.90 3.26 -1.53
N VAL A 115 -4.93 2.80 -0.29
CA VAL A 115 -4.14 3.39 0.80
C VAL A 115 -3.12 2.41 1.39
N ASP A 116 -3.30 1.10 1.21
CA ASP A 116 -2.28 0.10 1.55
C ASP A 116 -2.59 -1.24 0.87
N ALA A 117 -1.61 -2.16 0.87
CA ALA A 117 -1.78 -3.50 0.31
C ALA A 117 -0.92 -4.55 1.03
N GLU A 118 -1.37 -5.80 1.02
CA GLU A 118 -0.65 -6.92 1.63
C GLU A 118 -0.79 -8.19 0.77
N MET A 119 0.34 -8.83 0.44
CA MET A 119 0.32 -10.16 -0.19
C MET A 119 -0.04 -11.22 0.83
N ILE A 120 -1.12 -11.94 0.61
CA ILE A 120 -1.55 -13.04 1.50
C ILE A 120 -0.71 -14.29 1.22
N ASP A 121 -0.52 -14.55 -0.05
CA ASP A 121 0.32 -15.61 -0.62
C ASP A 121 0.82 -15.16 -2.01
N ASP A 122 1.41 -16.05 -2.80
CA ASP A 122 1.97 -15.69 -4.10
C ASP A 122 0.92 -15.32 -5.16
N GLU A 123 -0.34 -15.63 -4.93
CA GLU A 123 -1.43 -15.42 -5.89
C GLU A 123 -2.49 -14.41 -5.39
N ASN A 124 -2.49 -14.08 -4.11
CA ASN A 124 -3.53 -13.24 -3.50
C ASN A 124 -2.95 -11.96 -2.90
N LEU A 125 -3.35 -10.82 -3.46
CA LEU A 125 -3.09 -9.49 -2.92
C LEU A 125 -4.38 -8.92 -2.32
N ILE A 126 -4.31 -8.40 -1.11
CA ILE A 126 -5.40 -7.62 -0.51
C ILE A 126 -5.03 -6.15 -0.61
N THR A 127 -5.94 -5.32 -1.12
CA THR A 127 -5.85 -3.87 -1.02
C THR A 127 -6.76 -3.35 0.06
N LEU A 128 -6.31 -2.36 0.81
CA LEU A 128 -7.12 -1.49 1.63
C LEU A 128 -7.46 -0.26 0.78
N GLU A 129 -8.74 -0.05 0.56
CA GLU A 129 -9.24 1.07 -0.22
C GLU A 129 -10.09 1.96 0.69
N ARG A 130 -9.96 3.27 0.53
CA ARG A 130 -10.65 4.26 1.35
C ARG A 130 -11.32 5.31 0.48
N LYS A 131 -12.49 5.78 0.90
CA LYS A 131 -13.09 7.01 0.38
C LYS A 131 -13.64 7.86 1.53
N PHE A 132 -13.72 9.14 1.29
CA PHE A 132 -14.33 10.09 2.21
C PHE A 132 -15.40 10.91 1.50
N SER A 133 -16.56 11.07 2.14
CA SER A 133 -17.54 12.06 1.76
C SER A 133 -18.05 12.79 3.00
N PHE A 134 -18.50 14.02 2.82
CA PHE A 134 -19.05 14.78 3.93
C PHE A 134 -20.33 14.16 4.53
N TYR A 135 -21.07 13.39 3.71
CA TYR A 135 -22.34 12.77 4.12
C TYR A 135 -22.12 11.39 4.76
N ASP A 136 -21.15 10.62 4.28
CA ASP A 136 -20.94 9.23 4.68
C ASP A 136 -19.75 9.05 5.63
N GLY A 137 -18.95 10.11 5.85
CA GLY A 137 -17.68 10.00 6.57
C GLY A 137 -16.67 9.17 5.79
N PHE A 138 -15.79 8.50 6.52
CA PHE A 138 -14.88 7.53 5.94
C PHE A 138 -15.59 6.21 5.67
N LYS A 139 -15.32 5.63 4.51
CA LYS A 139 -15.66 4.24 4.18
C LYS A 139 -14.41 3.52 3.75
N ILE A 140 -14.26 2.30 4.21
CA ILE A 140 -13.16 1.41 3.82
C ILE A 140 -13.70 0.23 3.03
N ARG A 141 -12.81 -0.35 2.22
CA ARG A 141 -13.06 -1.57 1.48
C ARG A 141 -11.80 -2.43 1.47
N LEU A 142 -11.96 -3.71 1.69
CA LEU A 142 -10.94 -4.71 1.46
C LEU A 142 -11.28 -5.42 0.15
N ARG A 143 -10.37 -5.40 -0.80
CA ARG A 143 -10.49 -6.10 -2.07
C ARG A 143 -9.41 -7.15 -2.17
N ARG A 144 -9.77 -8.36 -2.59
CA ARG A 144 -8.84 -9.39 -3.01
C ARG A 144 -8.60 -9.27 -4.51
N ILE A 145 -7.35 -9.27 -4.90
CA ILE A 145 -6.90 -9.36 -6.30
C ILE A 145 -6.22 -10.72 -6.44
N ILE A 146 -6.69 -11.52 -7.36
CA ILE A 146 -6.19 -12.87 -7.60
C ILE A 146 -5.33 -12.85 -8.87
N PHE A 147 -4.10 -13.31 -8.76
CA PHE A 147 -3.17 -13.44 -9.87
C PHE A 147 -3.12 -14.87 -10.42
N GLU A 148 -3.00 -14.99 -11.72
CA GLU A 148 -2.58 -16.21 -12.39
C GLU A 148 -1.39 -15.88 -13.30
N LYS A 149 -0.24 -16.53 -13.06
CA LYS A 149 1.02 -16.29 -13.82
C LYS A 149 1.39 -14.80 -13.94
N ASN A 150 1.22 -14.06 -12.86
CA ASN A 150 1.48 -12.61 -12.72
C ASN A 150 0.49 -11.68 -13.46
N ASN A 151 -0.60 -12.15 -13.98
CA ASN A 151 -1.69 -11.31 -14.49
C ASN A 151 -2.87 -11.36 -13.51
N VAL A 152 -3.65 -10.30 -13.46
CA VAL A 152 -4.90 -10.28 -12.67
C VAL A 152 -5.91 -11.19 -13.35
N GLN A 153 -6.28 -12.27 -12.68
CA GLN A 153 -7.34 -13.17 -13.12
C GLN A 153 -8.72 -12.64 -12.75
N SER A 154 -8.84 -12.16 -11.52
CA SER A 154 -10.09 -11.60 -10.99
C SER A 154 -9.84 -10.71 -9.80
N SER A 155 -10.85 -9.95 -9.42
CA SER A 155 -10.88 -9.22 -8.15
C SER A 155 -12.27 -9.28 -7.54
N GLU A 156 -12.32 -9.34 -6.20
CA GLU A 156 -13.56 -9.39 -5.43
C GLU A 156 -13.48 -8.49 -4.20
N VAL A 157 -14.59 -7.90 -3.82
CA VAL A 157 -14.70 -7.13 -2.58
C VAL A 157 -15.03 -8.08 -1.44
N LEU A 158 -14.14 -8.18 -0.45
CA LEU A 158 -14.31 -9.02 0.73
C LEU A 158 -15.13 -8.31 1.82
N LEU A 159 -14.92 -7.01 1.95
CA LEU A 159 -15.58 -6.17 2.93
C LEU A 159 -15.75 -4.76 2.36
N GLU A 160 -16.92 -4.19 2.55
CA GLU A 160 -17.17 -2.76 2.38
C GLU A 160 -17.94 -2.26 3.61
N SER A 161 -17.43 -1.19 4.23
CA SER A 161 -18.02 -0.63 5.43
C SER A 161 -19.30 0.15 5.15
N LEU A 162 -20.14 0.26 6.17
CA LEU A 162 -21.25 1.21 6.17
C LEU A 162 -20.73 2.65 6.37
N PRO A 163 -21.52 3.68 6.03
CA PRO A 163 -21.24 5.06 6.39
C PRO A 163 -20.99 5.22 7.89
N TRP A 164 -19.95 5.99 8.26
CA TRP A 164 -19.59 6.31 9.65
C TRP A 164 -19.24 5.10 10.54
N GLU A 165 -19.04 3.91 9.96
CA GLU A 165 -18.73 2.71 10.71
C GLU A 165 -17.26 2.69 11.17
N TYR A 166 -16.37 3.22 10.34
CA TYR A 166 -14.93 3.23 10.59
C TYR A 166 -14.34 4.63 10.45
N TYR A 167 -13.16 4.82 11.07
CA TYR A 167 -12.35 6.01 10.91
C TYR A 167 -11.47 5.92 9.65
N ASN A 168 -10.47 6.77 9.61
CA ASN A 168 -9.52 6.90 8.52
C ASN A 168 -8.48 5.77 8.56
N PHE A 169 -8.85 4.56 8.14
CA PHE A 169 -7.93 3.44 8.08
C PHE A 169 -7.01 3.56 6.88
N GLU A 170 -5.69 3.51 7.13
CA GLU A 170 -4.64 3.72 6.13
C GLU A 170 -3.56 2.63 6.17
N GLY A 171 -3.42 1.89 7.26
CA GLY A 171 -2.44 0.81 7.37
C GLY A 171 -3.09 -0.57 7.32
N LEU A 172 -2.46 -1.50 6.59
CA LEU A 172 -2.85 -2.90 6.47
C LEU A 172 -1.63 -3.79 6.72
N GLY A 173 -1.79 -4.78 7.56
CA GLY A 173 -0.78 -5.83 7.76
C GLY A 173 -1.42 -7.19 7.92
N LYS A 174 -0.62 -8.26 7.75
CA LYS A 174 -1.07 -9.63 8.01
C LYS A 174 -0.21 -10.31 9.05
N TRP A 175 -0.82 -11.24 9.76
CA TRP A 175 -0.09 -12.21 10.58
C TRP A 175 -0.83 -13.54 10.60
N LYS A 176 -0.14 -14.61 11.03
CA LYS A 176 -0.71 -15.95 11.15
C LYS A 176 -0.64 -16.40 12.60
N ASP A 177 -1.72 -16.98 13.10
CA ASP A 177 -1.72 -17.62 14.41
C ASP A 177 -1.05 -19.02 14.35
N SER A 178 -0.95 -19.68 15.52
CA SER A 178 -0.38 -21.03 15.63
C SER A 178 -1.21 -22.12 14.93
N ASN A 179 -2.46 -21.85 14.58
CA ASN A 179 -3.35 -22.75 13.86
C ASN A 179 -3.31 -22.52 12.35
N GLY A 180 -2.55 -21.52 11.89
CA GLY A 180 -2.44 -21.15 10.49
C GLY A 180 -3.56 -20.24 9.98
N ASN A 181 -4.42 -19.72 10.87
CA ASN A 181 -5.40 -18.72 10.51
C ASN A 181 -4.70 -17.41 10.15
N ILE A 182 -5.14 -16.77 9.08
CA ILE A 182 -4.61 -15.48 8.62
C ILE A 182 -5.47 -14.37 9.18
N TYR A 183 -4.84 -13.40 9.79
CA TYR A 183 -5.46 -12.19 10.30
C TYR A 183 -4.99 -10.99 9.47
N LEU A 184 -5.92 -10.09 9.17
CA LEU A 184 -5.66 -8.78 8.60
C LEU A 184 -5.81 -7.75 9.72
N THR A 185 -4.76 -6.99 9.98
CA THR A 185 -4.74 -5.91 10.97
C THR A 185 -4.78 -4.58 10.25
N LEU A 186 -5.78 -3.78 10.53
CA LEU A 186 -5.96 -2.44 10.00
C LEU A 186 -5.67 -1.40 11.08
N VAL A 187 -5.00 -0.31 10.71
CA VAL A 187 -4.69 0.80 11.60
C VAL A 187 -5.22 2.10 11.01
N SER A 188 -5.91 2.90 11.83
CA SER A 188 -6.40 4.21 11.41
C SER A 188 -5.46 5.34 11.84
N ASP A 189 -5.33 6.35 10.97
CA ASP A 189 -4.68 7.62 11.30
C ASP A 189 -5.71 8.65 11.81
N ASN A 190 -5.41 9.27 12.92
CA ASN A 190 -6.25 10.34 13.48
C ASN A 190 -5.96 11.72 12.90
N GLN A 191 -4.97 11.86 12.01
CA GLN A 191 -4.57 13.13 11.37
C GLN A 191 -4.39 14.29 12.37
N PHE A 192 -3.98 13.98 13.61
CA PHE A 192 -3.93 14.93 14.73
C PHE A 192 -5.25 15.67 14.98
N SER A 193 -6.37 15.12 14.53
CA SER A 193 -7.71 15.68 14.67
C SER A 193 -8.37 15.18 15.95
N PRO A 194 -8.97 16.05 16.79
CA PRO A 194 -9.72 15.61 17.96
C PRO A 194 -11.00 14.83 17.62
N LEU A 195 -11.43 14.86 16.36
CA LEU A 195 -12.63 14.18 15.89
C LEU A 195 -12.35 12.76 15.37
N LEU A 196 -11.09 12.43 15.10
CA LEU A 196 -10.67 11.12 14.61
C LEU A 196 -9.94 10.36 15.70
N LYS A 197 -9.91 9.04 15.60
CA LYS A 197 -9.23 8.16 16.55
C LYS A 197 -8.21 7.30 15.83
N THR A 198 -7.13 6.98 16.52
CA THR A 198 -6.25 5.88 16.15
C THR A 198 -6.82 4.60 16.72
N GLU A 199 -7.22 3.70 15.85
CA GLU A 199 -7.80 2.39 16.19
C GLU A 199 -7.07 1.29 15.47
N VAL A 200 -7.07 0.10 16.07
CA VAL A 200 -6.62 -1.14 15.45
C VAL A 200 -7.81 -2.07 15.33
N LYS A 201 -8.04 -2.61 14.14
CA LYS A 201 -9.07 -3.62 13.87
C LYS A 201 -8.43 -4.87 13.29
N GLU A 202 -8.93 -6.01 13.70
CA GLU A 202 -8.48 -7.30 13.19
C GLU A 202 -9.63 -8.07 12.57
N PHE A 203 -9.37 -8.65 11.42
CA PHE A 203 -10.29 -9.49 10.69
C PHE A 203 -9.62 -10.84 10.41
N ILE A 204 -10.34 -11.92 10.64
CA ILE A 204 -9.89 -13.24 10.22
C ILE A 204 -10.24 -13.42 8.73
N LEU A 205 -9.26 -13.80 7.94
CA LEU A 205 -9.47 -14.13 6.55
C LEU A 205 -9.93 -15.59 6.46
N ASN A 206 -11.21 -15.77 6.20
CA ASN A 206 -11.76 -17.10 5.96
C ASN A 206 -11.27 -17.63 4.60
N LYS A 207 -10.94 -18.93 4.60
CA LYS A 207 -10.49 -19.64 3.38
C LYS A 207 -11.60 -19.76 2.37
#